data_1a51e0ca8f635ff9d7b9b12023998ac4
#
_entry.id   1a51e0ca8f635ff9d7b9b12023998ac4
#
_cell.length_a   1.000
_cell.length_b   1.000
_cell.length_c   1.000
_cell.angle_alpha   90.00
_cell.angle_beta   90.00
_cell.angle_gamma   90.00
#
_symmetry.space_group_name_H-M   'P 1'
#
loop_
_entity.id
_entity.type
_entity.pdbx_description
1 polymer ?
#
loop_
_entity_poly.entity_id
_entity_poly.type
_entity_poly.pdbx_seq_one_letter_code
_entity_poly.pdbx_strand_id
1 'polypeptide(L)'
;MPSFTTTFAALACLLAATSAVPTALPRASKCPSSGKAHHEPSSLYSIFPGSPNVAKKSTGFHVETYNNASQVEQLLVFTDIPANAKDCSVGWAQGERPERLFVVKGSDALTEVRQLSGFPNTKSVTYKAAKEFDTAEEPVGAADFTNWDDLPAQGHIIGGIDCKSTIYLKAALRNPDGNTKVFLEQNSKNGLYIQYTC
;
A
#
# COMPACT_ATOMS: atom_id res chain seq x y z
N MET A 1 -82.60 -23.60 9.33
CA MET A 1 -82.11 -22.32 8.84
C MET A 1 -80.61 -22.31 9.08
N PRO A 2 -79.78 -22.56 8.06
CA PRO A 2 -78.35 -22.50 8.21
C PRO A 2 -77.79 -21.12 7.82
N SER A 3 -76.98 -20.61 8.69
CA SER A 3 -76.27 -19.32 8.53
C SER A 3 -74.95 -19.53 7.75
N PHE A 4 -74.79 -18.84 6.66
CA PHE A 4 -73.54 -18.83 5.87
C PHE A 4 -72.59 -17.79 6.44
N THR A 5 -71.43 -18.26 6.91
CA THR A 5 -70.31 -17.39 7.32
C THR A 5 -69.31 -17.34 6.20
N THR A 6 -69.21 -16.20 5.57
CA THR A 6 -68.21 -15.91 4.49
C THR A 6 -66.90 -15.48 5.12
N THR A 7 -65.86 -16.29 4.97
CA THR A 7 -64.50 -15.94 5.39
C THR A 7 -63.78 -15.25 4.20
N PHE A 8 -63.45 -13.98 4.36
CA PHE A 8 -62.57 -13.24 3.44
C PHE A 8 -61.11 -13.54 3.81
N ALA A 9 -60.41 -14.23 2.91
CA ALA A 9 -58.98 -14.38 2.98
C ALA A 9 -58.31 -13.17 2.35
N ALA A 10 -57.72 -12.32 3.17
CA ALA A 10 -56.93 -11.20 2.69
C ALA A 10 -55.50 -11.70 2.33
N LEU A 11 -55.17 -11.69 1.03
CA LEU A 11 -53.87 -12.03 0.51
C LEU A 11 -52.96 -10.78 0.62
N ALA A 12 -52.09 -10.74 1.63
CA ALA A 12 -51.12 -9.68 1.81
C ALA A 12 -49.87 -9.97 0.93
N CYS A 13 -49.76 -9.29 -0.21
CA CYS A 13 -48.56 -9.27 -1.03
C CYS A 13 -47.46 -8.43 -0.33
N LEU A 14 -46.48 -9.09 0.28
CA LEU A 14 -45.26 -8.47 0.75
C LEU A 14 -44.35 -8.14 -0.46
N LEU A 15 -44.37 -6.89 -0.88
CA LEU A 15 -43.38 -6.33 -1.82
C LEU A 15 -42.08 -6.12 -1.06
N ALA A 16 -41.16 -7.07 -1.18
CA ALA A 16 -39.77 -6.90 -0.75
C ALA A 16 -39.09 -5.89 -1.69
N ALA A 17 -39.05 -4.64 -1.27
CA ALA A 17 -38.20 -3.63 -1.89
C ALA A 17 -36.74 -3.94 -1.59
N THR A 18 -36.05 -4.62 -2.54
CA THR A 18 -34.59 -4.74 -2.52
C THR A 18 -34.01 -3.36 -2.81
N SER A 19 -33.67 -2.63 -1.76
CA SER A 19 -32.86 -1.43 -1.89
C SER A 19 -31.45 -1.84 -2.37
N ALA A 20 -31.21 -1.70 -3.68
CA ALA A 20 -29.86 -1.75 -4.22
C ALA A 20 -29.07 -0.58 -3.62
N VAL A 21 -28.22 -0.88 -2.62
CA VAL A 21 -27.25 0.09 -2.12
C VAL A 21 -26.32 0.39 -3.28
N PRO A 22 -26.24 1.63 -3.79
CA PRO A 22 -25.28 1.96 -4.83
C PRO A 22 -23.89 1.74 -4.26
N THR A 23 -23.18 0.73 -4.79
CA THR A 23 -21.76 0.55 -4.52
C THR A 23 -21.07 1.82 -5.02
N ALA A 24 -20.57 2.65 -4.11
CA ALA A 24 -19.81 3.83 -4.49
C ALA A 24 -18.61 3.34 -5.31
N LEU A 25 -18.62 3.68 -6.62
CA LEU A 25 -17.45 3.49 -7.45
C LEU A 25 -16.26 4.21 -6.79
N PRO A 26 -15.08 3.61 -6.75
CA PRO A 26 -13.91 4.26 -6.20
C PRO A 26 -13.77 5.61 -6.91
N ARG A 27 -13.86 6.67 -6.13
CA ARG A 27 -13.78 8.03 -6.64
C ARG A 27 -12.35 8.25 -7.07
N ALA A 28 -12.09 8.35 -8.38
CA ALA A 28 -10.78 8.73 -8.90
C ALA A 28 -10.28 9.94 -8.09
N SER A 29 -9.07 9.85 -7.55
CA SER A 29 -8.50 10.94 -6.77
C SER A 29 -8.49 12.20 -7.65
N LYS A 30 -9.12 13.25 -7.15
CA LYS A 30 -9.14 14.51 -7.89
C LYS A 30 -7.80 15.20 -7.69
N CYS A 31 -7.29 15.78 -8.76
CA CYS A 31 -6.18 16.70 -8.65
C CYS A 31 -6.52 17.82 -7.66
N PRO A 32 -5.62 18.15 -6.72
CA PRO A 32 -5.80 19.28 -5.85
C PRO A 32 -5.86 20.56 -6.69
N SER A 33 -6.68 21.53 -6.27
CA SER A 33 -6.76 22.84 -6.93
C SER A 33 -5.48 23.68 -6.77
N SER A 34 -4.66 23.34 -5.79
CA SER A 34 -3.34 23.93 -5.54
C SER A 34 -2.54 23.03 -4.60
N GLY A 35 -1.20 23.10 -4.68
CA GLY A 35 -0.29 22.38 -3.80
C GLY A 35 -0.02 20.94 -4.25
N LYS A 36 0.48 20.16 -3.29
CA LYS A 36 0.85 18.75 -3.49
C LYS A 36 -0.22 17.83 -2.90
N ALA A 37 -0.56 16.79 -3.63
CA ALA A 37 -1.39 15.70 -3.10
C ALA A 37 -0.50 14.60 -2.51
N HIS A 38 -0.97 13.95 -1.46
CA HIS A 38 -0.41 12.71 -0.93
C HIS A 38 -1.36 11.57 -1.22
N HIS A 39 -0.83 10.44 -1.65
CA HIS A 39 -1.59 9.27 -2.02
C HIS A 39 -1.01 8.04 -1.34
N GLU A 40 -1.84 7.35 -0.57
CA GLU A 40 -1.45 6.13 0.14
C GLU A 40 -1.46 4.92 -0.80
N PRO A 41 -0.68 3.86 -0.51
CA PRO A 41 -0.76 2.62 -1.28
C PRO A 41 -2.13 1.96 -1.10
N SER A 42 -2.74 1.55 -2.20
CA SER A 42 -3.98 0.77 -2.21
C SER A 42 -3.77 -0.67 -1.74
N SER A 43 -2.53 -1.17 -1.85
CA SER A 43 -2.16 -2.50 -1.38
C SER A 43 -0.67 -2.60 -1.09
N LEU A 44 -0.34 -3.38 -0.05
CA LEU A 44 1.01 -3.79 0.30
C LEU A 44 1.08 -5.31 0.36
N TYR A 45 2.18 -5.87 -0.16
CA TYR A 45 2.44 -7.30 -0.14
C TYR A 45 3.85 -7.56 0.37
N SER A 46 3.97 -8.33 1.45
CA SER A 46 5.26 -8.89 1.86
C SER A 46 5.59 -10.07 0.96
N ILE A 47 6.76 -10.03 0.35
CA ILE A 47 7.32 -11.07 -0.51
C ILE A 47 8.59 -11.61 0.13
N PHE A 48 8.87 -12.88 -0.10
CA PHE A 48 9.90 -13.60 0.64
C PHE A 48 10.94 -14.21 -0.31
N PRO A 49 12.17 -13.63 -0.39
CA PRO A 49 13.24 -14.18 -1.23
C PRO A 49 13.56 -15.65 -0.94
N GLY A 50 13.58 -16.04 0.34
CA GLY A 50 13.81 -17.41 0.78
C GLY A 50 12.64 -18.38 0.53
N SER A 51 11.44 -17.84 0.21
CA SER A 51 10.26 -18.61 -0.16
C SER A 51 9.59 -17.96 -1.37
N PRO A 52 10.20 -18.02 -2.55
CA PRO A 52 9.94 -17.13 -3.67
C PRO A 52 8.55 -17.28 -4.32
N ASN A 53 7.80 -18.29 -3.95
CA ASN A 53 6.43 -18.54 -4.42
C ASN A 53 5.37 -18.16 -3.38
N VAL A 54 5.77 -17.54 -2.26
CA VAL A 54 4.89 -17.13 -1.18
C VAL A 54 4.84 -15.60 -1.11
N ALA A 55 3.66 -15.05 -0.82
CA ALA A 55 3.47 -13.67 -0.43
C ALA A 55 2.31 -13.54 0.56
N LYS A 56 2.28 -12.43 1.29
CA LYS A 56 1.19 -12.08 2.20
C LYS A 56 0.78 -10.63 2.00
N LYS A 57 -0.51 -10.36 2.01
CA LYS A 57 -1.01 -8.99 2.09
C LYS A 57 -0.61 -8.41 3.44
N SER A 58 -0.09 -7.18 3.44
CA SER A 58 0.39 -6.50 4.65
C SER A 58 -0.50 -5.30 4.97
N THR A 59 -0.56 -4.92 6.24
CA THR A 59 -1.23 -3.72 6.73
C THR A 59 -0.27 -2.57 7.05
N GLY A 60 1.03 -2.82 6.92
CA GLY A 60 2.08 -1.84 7.15
C GLY A 60 3.31 -2.13 6.29
N PHE A 61 4.18 -1.14 6.22
CA PHE A 61 5.47 -1.27 5.58
C PHE A 61 6.37 -2.20 6.40
N HIS A 62 6.95 -3.22 5.77
CA HIS A 62 7.79 -4.20 6.45
C HIS A 62 8.91 -4.70 5.54
N VAL A 63 10.15 -4.46 5.94
CA VAL A 63 11.36 -5.05 5.33
C VAL A 63 12.24 -5.64 6.42
N GLU A 64 12.89 -6.77 6.13
CA GLU A 64 13.66 -7.50 7.14
C GLU A 64 14.81 -8.29 6.51
N THR A 65 15.98 -8.24 7.16
CA THR A 65 17.14 -9.10 6.88
C THR A 65 17.49 -9.90 8.11
N TYR A 66 17.88 -11.16 7.91
CA TYR A 66 18.30 -12.06 8.98
C TYR A 66 19.21 -13.16 8.40
N ASN A 67 20.24 -13.58 9.14
CA ASN A 67 21.21 -14.58 8.68
C ASN A 67 21.81 -14.25 7.31
N ASN A 68 22.28 -13.02 7.14
CA ASN A 68 22.93 -12.53 5.91
C ASN A 68 22.08 -12.70 4.64
N ALA A 69 20.78 -12.60 4.78
CA ALA A 69 19.85 -12.70 3.65
C ALA A 69 18.65 -11.79 3.83
N SER A 70 18.13 -11.28 2.73
CA SER A 70 16.82 -10.63 2.72
C SER A 70 15.73 -11.66 3.02
N GLN A 71 14.96 -11.41 4.06
CA GLN A 71 13.88 -12.29 4.52
C GLN A 71 12.52 -11.77 4.07
N VAL A 72 12.32 -10.45 4.16
CA VAL A 72 11.09 -9.78 3.76
C VAL A 72 11.44 -8.57 2.92
N GLU A 73 10.94 -8.56 1.71
CA GLU A 73 10.85 -7.38 0.85
C GLU A 73 9.38 -6.99 0.68
N GLN A 74 9.11 -5.79 0.20
CA GLN A 74 7.73 -5.34 0.07
C GLN A 74 7.42 -4.80 -1.31
N LEU A 75 6.25 -5.17 -1.82
CA LEU A 75 5.64 -4.55 -2.98
C LEU A 75 4.54 -3.60 -2.54
N LEU A 76 4.53 -2.40 -3.13
CA LEU A 76 3.54 -1.37 -2.89
C LEU A 76 2.82 -1.05 -4.19
N VAL A 77 1.50 -0.98 -4.13
CA VAL A 77 0.64 -0.67 -5.28
C VAL A 77 -0.12 0.62 -4.98
N PHE A 78 0.00 1.59 -5.86
CA PHE A 78 -0.72 2.86 -5.80
C PHE A 78 -1.62 2.93 -7.04
N THR A 79 -2.93 2.97 -6.86
CA THR A 79 -3.93 3.09 -7.94
C THR A 79 -4.59 4.46 -7.91
N ASP A 80 -5.32 4.79 -8.96
CA ASP A 80 -6.16 5.99 -9.02
C ASP A 80 -5.39 7.32 -8.95
N ILE A 81 -4.11 7.34 -9.32
CA ILE A 81 -3.36 8.58 -9.49
C ILE A 81 -3.92 9.28 -10.74
N PRO A 82 -4.25 10.59 -10.66
CA PRO A 82 -4.81 11.32 -11.78
C PRO A 82 -3.91 11.27 -13.02
N ALA A 83 -4.51 11.12 -14.20
CA ALA A 83 -3.75 11.05 -15.47
C ALA A 83 -2.95 12.32 -15.79
N ASN A 84 -3.34 13.47 -15.21
CA ASN A 84 -2.65 14.75 -15.31
C ASN A 84 -1.70 15.04 -14.15
N ALA A 85 -1.44 14.06 -13.27
CA ALA A 85 -0.44 14.18 -12.22
C ALA A 85 0.95 14.39 -12.81
N LYS A 86 1.73 15.25 -12.17
CA LYS A 86 3.10 15.63 -12.52
C LYS A 86 3.98 15.62 -11.28
N ASP A 87 5.28 15.67 -11.48
CA ASP A 87 6.28 15.77 -10.41
C ASP A 87 6.07 14.70 -9.32
N CYS A 88 5.76 13.47 -9.76
CA CYS A 88 5.53 12.36 -8.84
C CYS A 88 6.84 12.03 -8.10
N SER A 89 6.71 11.85 -6.81
CA SER A 89 7.80 11.39 -5.95
C SER A 89 7.29 10.42 -4.92
N VAL A 90 8.12 9.47 -4.54
CA VAL A 90 7.86 8.60 -3.39
C VAL A 90 8.46 9.23 -2.14
N GLY A 91 7.74 9.16 -1.05
CA GLY A 91 8.17 9.57 0.26
C GLY A 91 7.65 8.64 1.35
N TRP A 92 8.05 8.90 2.57
CA TRP A 92 7.52 8.27 3.75
C TRP A 92 7.28 9.30 4.85
N ALA A 93 6.36 9.02 5.74
CA ALA A 93 6.03 9.88 6.87
C ALA A 93 5.79 9.04 8.12
N GLN A 94 6.01 9.68 9.27
CA GLN A 94 5.66 9.18 10.58
C GLN A 94 4.91 10.26 11.36
N GLY A 95 3.80 9.90 11.98
CA GLY A 95 3.06 10.72 12.92
C GLY A 95 3.75 10.81 14.27
N GLU A 96 3.08 11.43 15.25
CA GLU A 96 3.58 11.48 16.62
C GLU A 96 3.64 10.09 17.26
N ARG A 97 4.54 9.89 18.22
CA ARG A 97 4.78 8.59 18.86
C ARG A 97 3.51 7.85 19.36
N PRO A 98 2.56 8.50 20.03
CA PRO A 98 1.34 7.82 20.47
C PRO A 98 0.38 7.45 19.33
N GLU A 99 0.60 7.97 18.12
CA GLU A 99 -0.26 7.79 16.96
C GLU A 99 0.30 6.81 15.93
N ARG A 100 1.40 6.10 16.26
CA ARG A 100 2.07 5.20 15.29
C ARG A 100 2.58 3.93 15.94
N LEU A 101 2.59 2.87 15.14
CA LEU A 101 3.42 1.69 15.37
C LEU A 101 4.61 1.73 14.41
N PHE A 102 5.76 2.14 14.93
CA PHE A 102 7.02 2.18 14.20
C PHE A 102 8.09 1.44 15.01
N VAL A 103 8.72 0.46 14.40
CA VAL A 103 9.75 -0.36 15.03
C VAL A 103 10.93 -0.48 14.09
N VAL A 104 12.10 -0.06 14.55
CA VAL A 104 13.38 -0.29 13.88
C VAL A 104 14.25 -1.15 14.78
N LYS A 105 14.84 -2.22 14.25
CA LYS A 105 15.84 -3.05 14.92
C LYS A 105 17.04 -3.21 14.01
N GLY A 106 18.22 -3.24 14.59
CA GLY A 106 19.48 -3.27 13.87
C GLY A 106 20.06 -1.88 13.64
N SER A 107 21.27 -1.82 13.10
CA SER A 107 22.07 -0.59 12.98
C SER A 107 22.16 -0.05 11.56
N ASP A 108 21.59 -0.75 10.57
CA ASP A 108 21.63 -0.36 9.15
C ASP A 108 20.26 -0.62 8.53
N ALA A 109 19.39 0.38 8.64
CA ALA A 109 18.02 0.32 8.15
C ALA A 109 17.85 1.05 6.79
N LEU A 110 18.94 1.19 6.04
CA LEU A 110 18.91 1.79 4.71
C LEU A 110 18.11 0.91 3.75
N THR A 111 16.97 1.42 3.32
CA THR A 111 16.00 0.72 2.47
C THR A 111 15.98 1.35 1.09
N GLU A 112 16.28 0.56 0.06
CA GLU A 112 16.14 0.98 -1.34
C GLU A 112 14.71 0.85 -1.81
N VAL A 113 14.29 1.80 -2.64
CA VAL A 113 12.99 1.78 -3.33
C VAL A 113 13.22 1.79 -4.84
N ARG A 114 12.59 0.87 -5.53
CA ARG A 114 12.65 0.70 -6.99
C ARG A 114 11.27 0.82 -7.59
N GLN A 115 11.15 1.53 -8.70
CA GLN A 115 9.92 1.54 -9.48
C GLN A 115 9.89 0.34 -10.42
N LEU A 116 8.82 -0.44 -10.35
CA LEU A 116 8.63 -1.60 -11.22
C LEU A 116 8.01 -1.19 -12.55
N SER A 117 8.41 -1.88 -13.62
CA SER A 117 7.87 -1.67 -14.98
C SER A 117 6.41 -2.15 -15.12
N GLY A 118 5.94 -3.01 -14.22
CA GLY A 118 4.60 -3.59 -14.17
C GLY A 118 4.37 -4.32 -12.86
N PHE A 119 3.35 -5.20 -12.83
CA PHE A 119 2.99 -5.94 -11.63
C PHE A 119 2.45 -7.34 -11.97
N PRO A 120 2.75 -8.37 -11.18
CA PRO A 120 2.16 -9.68 -11.34
C PRO A 120 0.63 -9.63 -11.24
N ASN A 121 -0.03 -10.64 -11.81
CA ASN A 121 -1.46 -10.81 -11.58
C ASN A 121 -1.71 -10.89 -10.06
N THR A 122 -2.73 -10.19 -9.56
CA THR A 122 -3.07 -10.09 -8.13
C THR A 122 -3.28 -11.44 -7.44
N LYS A 123 -3.60 -12.49 -8.20
CA LYS A 123 -3.72 -13.87 -7.69
C LYS A 123 -2.37 -14.60 -7.57
N SER A 124 -1.31 -14.06 -8.15
CA SER A 124 0.02 -14.67 -8.23
C SER A 124 1.13 -13.73 -7.80
N VAL A 125 0.83 -12.77 -6.93
CA VAL A 125 1.84 -11.87 -6.36
C VAL A 125 2.82 -12.70 -5.54
N THR A 126 4.09 -12.75 -5.97
CA THR A 126 5.17 -13.47 -5.30
C THR A 126 6.50 -12.80 -5.60
N TYR A 127 7.54 -13.11 -4.82
CA TYR A 127 8.90 -12.64 -5.11
C TYR A 127 9.37 -13.05 -6.51
N LYS A 128 9.14 -14.33 -6.88
CA LYS A 128 9.51 -14.86 -8.20
C LYS A 128 8.82 -14.09 -9.34
N ALA A 129 7.52 -13.86 -9.22
CA ALA A 129 6.75 -13.17 -10.24
C ALA A 129 7.09 -11.67 -10.33
N ALA A 130 7.43 -11.04 -9.20
CA ALA A 130 7.79 -9.62 -9.18
C ALA A 130 9.14 -9.33 -9.87
N LYS A 131 10.06 -10.28 -9.87
CA LYS A 131 11.38 -10.15 -10.54
C LYS A 131 11.30 -9.77 -12.01
N GLU A 132 10.30 -10.22 -12.72
CA GLU A 132 10.12 -9.94 -14.15
C GLU A 132 9.86 -8.45 -14.41
N PHE A 133 9.40 -7.73 -13.42
CA PHE A 133 9.07 -6.29 -13.49
C PHE A 133 10.13 -5.38 -12.85
N ASP A 134 11.10 -5.96 -12.14
CA ASP A 134 12.21 -5.23 -11.50
C ASP A 134 13.36 -5.05 -12.52
N THR A 135 13.11 -4.22 -13.53
CA THR A 135 13.97 -4.03 -14.70
C THR A 135 14.78 -2.72 -14.68
N ALA A 136 14.52 -1.83 -13.71
CA ALA A 136 15.26 -0.59 -13.58
C ALA A 136 16.72 -0.86 -13.19
N GLU A 137 17.67 -0.18 -13.83
CA GLU A 137 19.11 -0.32 -13.50
C GLU A 137 19.40 0.24 -12.11
N GLU A 138 18.81 1.44 -11.81
CA GLU A 138 19.03 2.15 -10.55
C GLU A 138 17.78 2.22 -9.68
N PRO A 139 17.91 2.26 -8.36
CA PRO A 139 16.79 2.54 -7.48
C PRO A 139 16.30 3.98 -7.67
N VAL A 140 15.05 4.23 -7.37
CA VAL A 140 14.47 5.58 -7.27
C VAL A 140 15.21 6.42 -6.22
N GLY A 141 15.63 5.76 -5.15
CA GLY A 141 16.34 6.32 -4.02
C GLY A 141 16.35 5.35 -2.85
N ALA A 142 16.78 5.85 -1.70
CA ALA A 142 16.79 5.09 -0.47
C ALA A 142 16.31 5.93 0.72
N ALA A 143 15.67 5.28 1.68
CA ALA A 143 15.33 5.84 2.98
C ALA A 143 16.15 5.14 4.06
N ASP A 144 16.87 5.91 4.87
CA ASP A 144 17.50 5.38 6.08
C ASP A 144 16.53 5.52 7.24
N PHE A 145 16.04 4.39 7.74
CA PHE A 145 15.12 4.35 8.88
C PHE A 145 15.86 4.19 10.22
N THR A 146 17.18 4.13 10.24
CA THR A 146 17.98 3.92 11.44
C THR A 146 17.65 4.98 12.49
N ASN A 147 17.21 4.54 13.67
CA ASN A 147 16.82 5.37 14.83
C ASN A 147 15.62 6.32 14.61
N TRP A 148 14.88 6.19 13.51
CA TRP A 148 13.74 7.08 13.25
C TRP A 148 12.51 6.77 14.09
N ASP A 149 12.37 5.56 14.59
CA ASP A 149 11.29 5.17 15.49
C ASP A 149 11.27 5.94 16.82
N ASP A 150 12.40 6.55 17.18
CA ASP A 150 12.53 7.40 18.36
C ASP A 150 12.33 8.90 18.09
N LEU A 151 12.25 9.33 16.85
CA LEU A 151 12.14 10.74 16.48
C LEU A 151 10.67 11.24 16.45
N PRO A 152 10.41 12.57 16.52
CA PRO A 152 9.07 13.14 16.39
C PRO A 152 8.49 12.95 14.99
N ALA A 153 7.24 13.40 14.78
CA ALA A 153 6.56 13.39 13.50
C ALA A 153 7.37 14.11 12.41
N GLN A 154 7.58 13.43 11.29
CA GLN A 154 8.32 13.96 10.14
C GLN A 154 7.91 13.25 8.85
N GLY A 155 8.25 13.88 7.72
CA GLY A 155 8.09 13.28 6.39
C GLY A 155 9.30 13.57 5.52
N HIS A 156 9.68 12.60 4.68
CA HIS A 156 10.85 12.66 3.82
C HIS A 156 10.52 12.21 2.41
N ILE A 157 11.13 12.86 1.41
CA ILE A 157 11.10 12.39 0.03
C ILE A 157 12.27 11.43 -0.17
N ILE A 158 11.99 10.29 -0.79
CA ILE A 158 12.97 9.27 -1.17
C ILE A 158 13.53 9.58 -2.55
N GLY A 159 12.65 9.86 -3.53
CA GLY A 159 13.07 10.19 -4.88
C GLY A 159 11.93 10.42 -5.85
N GLY A 160 12.25 10.92 -7.04
CA GLY A 160 11.33 11.13 -8.15
C GLY A 160 10.98 9.82 -8.86
N ILE A 161 9.75 9.71 -9.36
CA ILE A 161 9.25 8.54 -10.08
C ILE A 161 8.43 8.96 -11.29
N ASP A 162 8.28 8.05 -12.24
CA ASP A 162 7.36 8.25 -13.36
C ASP A 162 5.92 8.33 -12.90
N CYS A 163 5.23 9.42 -13.23
CA CYS A 163 3.80 9.54 -13.01
C CYS A 163 3.02 8.60 -13.93
N LYS A 164 2.22 7.72 -13.34
CA LYS A 164 1.30 6.80 -14.02
C LYS A 164 0.04 6.67 -13.19
N SER A 165 -1.09 6.34 -13.81
CA SER A 165 -2.36 6.12 -13.10
C SER A 165 -2.28 4.99 -12.07
N THR A 166 -1.36 4.04 -12.29
CA THR A 166 -0.98 3.01 -11.32
C THR A 166 0.54 2.96 -11.24
N ILE A 167 1.06 3.02 -10.02
CA ILE A 167 2.49 2.97 -9.74
C ILE A 167 2.75 1.74 -8.87
N TYR A 168 3.81 1.02 -9.22
CA TYR A 168 4.27 -0.16 -8.50
C TYR A 168 5.68 0.08 -8.01
N LEU A 169 5.89 -0.14 -6.72
CA LEU A 169 7.20 -0.01 -6.11
C LEU A 169 7.59 -1.30 -5.42
N LYS A 170 8.89 -1.54 -5.36
CA LYS A 170 9.51 -2.57 -4.53
C LYS A 170 10.44 -1.90 -3.54
N ALA A 171 10.40 -2.34 -2.28
CA ALA A 171 11.30 -1.89 -1.23
C ALA A 171 12.04 -3.08 -0.61
N ALA A 172 13.33 -2.91 -0.35
CA ALA A 172 14.19 -3.89 0.28
C ALA A 172 15.32 -3.22 1.05
N LEU A 173 15.77 -3.82 2.15
CA LEU A 173 16.98 -3.37 2.82
C LEU A 173 18.18 -3.54 1.90
N ARG A 174 19.03 -2.52 1.82
CA ARG A 174 20.21 -2.51 0.95
C ARG A 174 21.25 -3.52 1.39
N ASN A 175 21.47 -3.62 2.70
CA ASN A 175 22.46 -4.51 3.27
C ASN A 175 21.79 -5.80 3.80
N PRO A 176 21.97 -6.94 3.10
CA PRO A 176 21.42 -8.21 3.59
C PRO A 176 22.17 -8.77 4.81
N ASP A 177 23.41 -8.31 5.08
CA ASP A 177 24.24 -8.84 6.17
C ASP A 177 23.84 -8.32 7.54
N GLY A 178 23.00 -7.28 7.60
CA GLY A 178 22.41 -6.78 8.83
C GLY A 178 21.28 -7.68 9.32
N ASN A 179 21.17 -7.86 10.64
CA ASN A 179 19.97 -8.39 11.29
C ASN A 179 19.03 -7.21 11.58
N THR A 180 18.45 -6.67 10.53
CA THR A 180 17.69 -5.43 10.56
C THR A 180 16.23 -5.68 10.23
N LYS A 181 15.35 -5.03 10.96
CA LYS A 181 13.92 -5.01 10.73
C LYS A 181 13.39 -3.59 10.78
N VAL A 182 12.60 -3.23 9.79
CA VAL A 182 11.80 -2.01 9.77
C VAL A 182 10.34 -2.42 9.65
N PHE A 183 9.52 -1.97 10.58
CA PHE A 183 8.08 -2.03 10.47
C PHE A 183 7.49 -0.65 10.77
N LEU A 184 6.71 -0.11 9.86
CA LEU A 184 5.95 1.13 10.02
C LEU A 184 4.52 0.88 9.57
N GLU A 185 3.55 1.11 10.44
CA GLU A 185 2.14 1.00 10.06
C GLU A 185 1.81 1.92 8.88
N GLN A 186 0.82 1.54 8.09
CA GLN A 186 0.37 2.30 6.93
C GLN A 186 -1.02 2.89 7.18
N ASN A 187 -1.09 4.21 7.25
CA ASN A 187 -2.32 4.97 7.35
C ASN A 187 -2.10 6.41 6.86
N SER A 188 -3.06 7.29 7.02
CA SER A 188 -2.99 8.68 6.53
C SER A 188 -1.89 9.55 7.17
N LYS A 189 -1.25 9.10 8.24
CA LYS A 189 -0.16 9.80 8.94
C LYS A 189 1.17 9.07 8.85
N ASN A 190 1.13 7.76 8.59
CA ASN A 190 2.28 6.88 8.67
C ASN A 190 2.43 6.04 7.41
N GLY A 191 3.69 5.72 7.06
CA GLY A 191 4.00 4.80 5.97
C GLY A 191 4.53 5.50 4.73
N LEU A 192 4.61 4.76 3.62
CA LEU A 192 5.03 5.29 2.34
C LEU A 192 3.86 5.95 1.61
N TYR A 193 4.15 6.97 0.83
CA TYR A 193 3.17 7.69 0.02
C TYR A 193 3.76 8.12 -1.32
N ILE A 194 2.90 8.36 -2.29
CA ILE A 194 3.24 9.11 -3.51
C ILE A 194 2.77 10.55 -3.33
N GLN A 195 3.66 11.49 -3.64
CA GLN A 195 3.33 12.91 -3.70
C GLN A 195 3.36 13.35 -5.16
N TYR A 196 2.40 14.18 -5.58
CA TYR A 196 2.32 14.72 -6.93
C TYR A 196 1.70 16.11 -6.96
N THR A 197 1.90 16.81 -8.07
CA THR A 197 1.19 18.06 -8.44
C THR A 197 0.26 17.78 -9.63
N CYS A 198 -0.57 18.76 -10.02
CA CYS A 198 -1.42 18.67 -11.22
C CYS A 198 -1.37 19.89 -12.14
#